data_eaac4d16c747173f9bc4d4d614b79eb6
#
_entry.id   eaac4d16c747173f9bc4d4d614b79eb6
#
_cell.length_a   1.000
_cell.length_b   1.000
_cell.length_c   1.000
_cell.angle_alpha   90.00
_cell.angle_beta   90.00
_cell.angle_gamma   90.00
#
_symmetry.space_group_name_H-M   'P 1'
#
loop_
_entity.id
_entity.type
_entity.pdbx_description
1 polymer ?
#
loop_
_entity_poly.entity_id
_entity_poly.type
_entity_poly.pdbx_seq_one_letter_code
_entity_poly.pdbx_strand_id
1 'polypeptide(L)'
;MAHELTMVDGQAQMAYVGDTPWHGLGVPVQAGISPQEMMDVAGLNWHVRKTPLMYDIDELTRTHVPSQSALIVEETGQFLSVVGNDWNPIQNHEAFELFNEFCENGDMEMNTAGSLKDNQIVWGLAKVKKSFSLKTPQGEDIVDSYFLFSNPHQFGRAADVRF
;
A
#
# COMPACT_ATOMS: atom_id res chain seq x y z
N MET A 1 12.12 9.94 10.60
CA MET A 1 10.92 9.53 11.38
C MET A 1 10.89 8.01 11.41
N ALA A 2 10.58 7.41 12.55
CA ALA A 2 10.75 5.96 12.78
C ALA A 2 9.76 5.06 12.02
N HIS A 3 8.71 5.58 11.39
CA HIS A 3 7.65 4.77 10.77
C HIS A 3 7.55 4.92 9.24
N GLU A 4 8.30 5.82 8.62
CA GLU A 4 8.31 6.08 7.15
C GLU A 4 6.91 6.26 6.49
N LEU A 5 5.86 6.51 7.29
CA LEU A 5 4.51 6.75 6.75
C LEU A 5 4.52 7.98 5.85
N THR A 6 3.83 7.88 4.72
CA THR A 6 3.63 9.02 3.83
C THR A 6 2.73 10.05 4.49
N MET A 7 3.15 11.31 4.45
CA MET A 7 2.39 12.43 5.00
C MET A 7 1.92 13.34 3.87
N VAL A 8 0.62 13.62 3.81
CA VAL A 8 0.02 14.56 2.86
C VAL A 8 -0.76 15.60 3.66
N ASP A 9 -0.45 16.87 3.46
CA ASP A 9 -1.09 18.01 4.17
C ASP A 9 -1.12 17.84 5.70
N GLY A 10 -0.07 17.24 6.26
CA GLY A 10 0.05 16.98 7.70
C GLY A 10 -0.70 15.76 8.23
N GLN A 11 -1.38 15.01 7.37
CA GLN A 11 -2.06 13.76 7.71
C GLN A 11 -1.29 12.55 7.19
N ALA A 12 -1.20 11.49 7.99
CA ALA A 12 -0.64 10.23 7.53
C ALA A 12 -1.62 9.52 6.58
N GLN A 13 -1.12 9.07 5.45
CA GLN A 13 -1.86 8.19 4.55
C GLN A 13 -1.95 6.78 5.13
N MET A 14 -2.84 6.63 6.09
CA MET A 14 -3.07 5.39 6.82
C MET A 14 -4.47 5.39 7.43
N ALA A 15 -5.15 4.25 7.37
CA ALA A 15 -6.38 3.98 8.12
C ALA A 15 -6.22 2.68 8.93
N TYR A 16 -6.92 2.59 10.08
CA TYR A 16 -6.83 1.43 10.98
C TYR A 16 -8.14 1.16 11.70
N VAL A 17 -8.36 -0.11 12.03
CA VAL A 17 -9.47 -0.59 12.86
C VAL A 17 -8.96 -0.86 14.27
N GLY A 18 -9.74 -0.51 15.29
CA GLY A 18 -9.44 -0.79 16.70
C GLY A 18 -8.61 0.27 17.38
N ASP A 19 -7.61 -0.16 18.16
CA ASP A 19 -6.81 0.75 18.98
C ASP A 19 -5.88 1.63 18.16
N THR A 20 -5.70 2.86 18.62
CA THR A 20 -4.77 3.80 18.00
C THR A 20 -3.35 3.21 17.98
N PRO A 21 -2.69 3.16 16.81
CA PRO A 21 -1.31 2.70 16.71
C PRO A 21 -0.37 3.48 17.63
N TRP A 22 0.73 2.83 18.06
CA TRP A 22 1.69 3.41 19.01
C TRP A 22 2.25 4.79 18.60
N HIS A 23 2.28 5.07 17.31
CA HIS A 23 2.76 6.36 16.76
C HIS A 23 1.67 7.44 16.70
N GLY A 24 0.40 7.11 17.03
CA GLY A 24 -0.71 8.08 17.08
C GLY A 24 -1.17 8.64 15.73
N LEU A 25 -0.78 7.99 14.61
CA LEU A 25 -1.07 8.47 13.25
C LEU A 25 -2.09 7.57 12.55
N GLY A 26 -2.77 8.13 11.55
CA GLY A 26 -3.77 7.45 10.75
C GLY A 26 -5.20 7.82 11.13
N VAL A 27 -6.15 7.38 10.32
CA VAL A 27 -7.59 7.65 10.51
C VAL A 27 -8.25 6.40 11.08
N PRO A 28 -8.94 6.49 12.23
CA PRO A 28 -9.70 5.35 12.78
C PRO A 28 -10.92 5.07 11.91
N VAL A 29 -11.19 3.79 11.65
CA VAL A 29 -12.35 3.31 10.93
C VAL A 29 -13.06 2.21 11.68
N GLN A 30 -14.31 1.93 11.30
CA GLN A 30 -15.12 0.90 11.94
C GLN A 30 -14.71 -0.50 11.47
N ALA A 31 -14.86 -1.49 12.35
CA ALA A 31 -14.70 -2.90 11.98
C ALA A 31 -15.72 -3.30 10.89
N GLY A 32 -15.30 -4.18 9.98
CA GLY A 32 -16.12 -4.61 8.86
C GLY A 32 -16.13 -3.62 7.68
N ILE A 33 -15.26 -2.60 7.69
CA ILE A 33 -15.06 -1.72 6.54
C ILE A 33 -14.63 -2.53 5.32
N SER A 34 -15.14 -2.17 4.15
CA SER A 34 -14.73 -2.82 2.90
C SER A 34 -13.29 -2.46 2.50
N PRO A 35 -12.59 -3.31 1.73
CA PRO A 35 -11.26 -2.99 1.23
C PRO A 35 -11.19 -1.66 0.46
N GLN A 36 -12.20 -1.38 -0.37
CA GLN A 36 -12.27 -0.13 -1.13
C GLN A 36 -12.42 1.09 -0.22
N GLU A 37 -13.33 1.05 0.76
CA GLU A 37 -13.52 2.14 1.72
C GLU A 37 -12.27 2.34 2.58
N MET A 38 -11.58 1.25 2.99
CA MET A 38 -10.31 1.33 3.71
C MET A 38 -9.24 2.04 2.87
N MET A 39 -9.13 1.72 1.58
CA MET A 39 -8.24 2.37 0.62
C MET A 39 -8.54 3.87 0.50
N ASP A 40 -9.82 4.23 0.35
CA ASP A 40 -10.27 5.62 0.20
C ASP A 40 -9.96 6.44 1.46
N VAL A 41 -10.31 5.92 2.65
CA VAL A 41 -10.06 6.62 3.94
C VAL A 41 -8.55 6.74 4.22
N ALA A 42 -7.75 5.77 3.83
CA ALA A 42 -6.29 5.82 3.95
C ALA A 42 -5.63 6.81 2.96
N GLY A 43 -6.40 7.40 2.03
CA GLY A 43 -5.89 8.34 1.02
C GLY A 43 -5.08 7.67 -0.08
N LEU A 44 -5.40 6.41 -0.41
CA LEU A 44 -4.65 5.59 -1.37
C LEU A 44 -5.31 5.48 -2.75
N ASN A 45 -6.45 6.16 -2.95
CA ASN A 45 -7.21 6.13 -4.21
C ASN A 45 -6.60 7.09 -5.25
N TRP A 46 -5.38 6.80 -5.65
CA TRP A 46 -4.65 7.49 -6.70
C TRP A 46 -4.04 6.48 -7.68
N HIS A 47 -3.73 6.95 -8.90
CA HIS A 47 -3.25 6.11 -9.98
C HIS A 47 -1.77 6.31 -10.23
N VAL A 48 -1.13 5.23 -10.69
CA VAL A 48 0.28 5.25 -11.10
C VAL A 48 0.35 5.28 -12.61
N ARG A 49 1.09 6.23 -13.16
CA ARG A 49 1.31 6.37 -14.59
C ARG A 49 2.79 6.36 -14.95
N LYS A 50 3.12 5.69 -16.05
CA LYS A 50 4.43 5.82 -16.68
C LYS A 50 4.48 7.07 -17.53
N THR A 51 5.58 7.80 -17.46
CA THR A 51 5.87 8.94 -18.33
C THR A 51 7.29 8.84 -18.88
N PRO A 52 7.56 9.34 -20.10
CA PRO A 52 8.90 9.33 -20.65
C PRO A 52 9.91 10.00 -19.73
N LEU A 53 11.05 9.33 -19.51
CA LEU A 53 12.17 9.91 -18.79
C LEU A 53 13.04 10.67 -19.80
N MET A 54 13.29 11.94 -19.52
CA MET A 54 14.04 12.83 -20.41
C MET A 54 15.31 13.33 -19.72
N TYR A 55 16.35 13.62 -20.53
CA TYR A 55 17.54 14.32 -20.05
C TYR A 55 17.95 15.41 -21.01
N ASP A 56 18.58 16.44 -20.52
CA ASP A 56 19.06 17.56 -21.32
C ASP A 56 20.50 17.28 -21.80
N ILE A 57 20.74 17.38 -23.11
CA ILE A 57 22.06 17.30 -23.69
C ILE A 57 22.76 18.65 -23.57
N ASP A 58 22.01 19.73 -23.81
CA ASP A 58 22.39 21.13 -23.62
C ASP A 58 21.14 21.97 -23.30
N GLU A 59 21.30 23.31 -23.20
CA GLU A 59 20.21 24.21 -22.80
C GLU A 59 18.98 24.18 -23.74
N LEU A 60 19.14 23.75 -24.97
CA LEU A 60 18.14 23.76 -26.04
C LEU A 60 17.69 22.35 -26.46
N THR A 61 18.45 21.33 -26.12
CA THR A 61 18.27 19.97 -26.62
C THR A 61 17.93 19.01 -25.49
N ARG A 62 16.71 18.49 -25.53
CA ARG A 62 16.22 17.45 -24.62
C ARG A 62 15.98 16.16 -25.37
N THR A 63 16.40 15.03 -24.82
CA THR A 63 16.22 13.72 -25.43
C THR A 63 15.66 12.71 -24.43
N HIS A 64 15.06 11.65 -24.98
CA HIS A 64 14.45 10.58 -24.20
C HIS A 64 15.49 9.57 -23.73
N VAL A 65 15.41 9.10 -22.49
CA VAL A 65 16.20 7.98 -21.98
C VAL A 65 15.67 6.68 -22.59
N PRO A 66 16.46 5.95 -23.38
CA PRO A 66 16.00 4.70 -23.98
C PRO A 66 15.64 3.66 -22.93
N SER A 67 14.58 2.88 -23.19
CA SER A 67 14.16 1.72 -22.38
C SER A 67 13.79 2.01 -20.93
N GLN A 68 13.66 3.28 -20.53
CA GLN A 68 13.26 3.67 -19.17
C GLN A 68 12.12 4.68 -19.17
N SER A 69 11.30 4.60 -18.12
CA SER A 69 10.20 5.51 -17.85
C SER A 69 10.21 5.93 -16.37
N ALA A 70 9.77 7.14 -16.11
CA ALA A 70 9.47 7.57 -14.76
C ALA A 70 8.07 7.09 -14.36
N LEU A 71 7.91 6.60 -13.13
CA LEU A 71 6.62 6.40 -12.49
C LEU A 71 6.25 7.67 -11.73
N ILE A 72 5.01 8.10 -11.90
CA ILE A 72 4.44 9.25 -11.19
C ILE A 72 3.06 8.91 -10.67
N VAL A 73 2.66 9.59 -9.60
CA VAL A 73 1.25 9.67 -9.19
C VAL A 73 0.54 10.56 -10.22
N GLU A 74 -0.50 10.04 -10.88
CA GLU A 74 -1.15 10.73 -12.00
C GLU A 74 -1.78 12.05 -11.57
N GLU A 75 -2.44 12.06 -10.43
CA GLU A 75 -3.22 13.21 -9.91
C GLU A 75 -2.34 14.39 -9.48
N THR A 76 -1.13 14.10 -8.97
CA THR A 76 -0.25 15.12 -8.39
C THR A 76 1.01 15.38 -9.20
N GLY A 77 1.38 14.43 -10.08
CA GLY A 77 2.67 14.45 -10.77
C GLY A 77 3.86 14.08 -9.88
N GLN A 78 3.61 13.62 -8.64
CA GLN A 78 4.67 13.21 -7.71
C GLN A 78 5.49 12.08 -8.33
N PHE A 79 6.81 12.25 -8.37
CA PHE A 79 7.73 11.22 -8.82
C PHE A 79 7.83 10.09 -7.78
N LEU A 80 7.75 8.84 -8.26
CA LEU A 80 7.87 7.64 -7.44
C LEU A 80 9.18 6.91 -7.68
N SER A 81 9.47 6.55 -8.93
CA SER A 81 10.66 5.74 -9.28
C SER A 81 10.94 5.80 -10.78
N VAL A 82 12.08 5.24 -11.18
CA VAL A 82 12.39 4.93 -12.59
C VAL A 82 12.28 3.43 -12.81
N VAL A 83 11.61 3.02 -13.88
CA VAL A 83 11.38 1.60 -14.23
C VAL A 83 11.71 1.33 -15.70
N GLY A 84 11.90 0.06 -16.03
CA GLY A 84 11.98 -0.34 -17.44
C GLY A 84 10.65 -0.16 -18.18
N ASN A 85 10.69 0.06 -19.50
CA ASN A 85 9.47 0.28 -20.28
C ASN A 85 8.52 -0.92 -20.28
N ASP A 86 9.03 -2.14 -20.09
CA ASP A 86 8.22 -3.36 -20.02
C ASP A 86 7.59 -3.61 -18.64
N TRP A 87 8.02 -2.87 -17.62
CA TRP A 87 7.45 -2.98 -16.30
C TRP A 87 6.08 -2.29 -16.24
N ASN A 88 5.07 -2.94 -15.68
CA ASN A 88 3.73 -2.38 -15.51
C ASN A 88 3.38 -2.29 -14.03
N PRO A 89 2.88 -1.13 -13.55
CA PRO A 89 2.41 -1.01 -12.19
C PRO A 89 1.11 -1.79 -11.97
N ILE A 90 0.98 -2.42 -10.82
CA ILE A 90 -0.31 -2.82 -10.29
C ILE A 90 -0.93 -1.57 -9.67
N GLN A 91 -2.14 -1.21 -10.07
CA GLN A 91 -2.84 -0.06 -9.50
C GLN A 91 -3.27 -0.34 -8.07
N ASN A 92 -3.42 0.71 -7.25
CA ASN A 92 -3.81 0.52 -5.86
C ASN A 92 -5.18 -0.17 -5.74
N HIS A 93 -6.16 0.22 -6.55
CA HIS A 93 -7.47 -0.41 -6.55
C HIS A 93 -7.41 -1.90 -6.91
N GLU A 94 -6.59 -2.29 -7.91
CA GLU A 94 -6.39 -3.71 -8.28
C GLU A 94 -5.78 -4.51 -7.12
N ALA A 95 -4.85 -3.87 -6.37
CA ALA A 95 -4.25 -4.47 -5.19
C ALA A 95 -5.26 -4.71 -4.06
N PHE A 96 -6.19 -3.77 -3.83
CA PHE A 96 -7.23 -3.90 -2.81
C PHE A 96 -8.37 -4.81 -3.24
N GLU A 97 -8.64 -4.98 -4.54
CA GLU A 97 -9.58 -5.99 -5.05
C GLU A 97 -9.22 -7.41 -4.62
N LEU A 98 -7.93 -7.71 -4.43
CA LEU A 98 -7.48 -8.99 -3.90
C LEU A 98 -8.13 -9.34 -2.54
N PHE A 99 -8.41 -8.34 -1.71
CA PHE A 99 -9.05 -8.55 -0.40
C PHE A 99 -10.57 -8.74 -0.50
N ASN A 100 -11.22 -8.26 -1.57
CA ASN A 100 -12.69 -8.26 -1.66
C ASN A 100 -13.25 -9.67 -1.52
N GLU A 101 -12.72 -10.65 -2.27
CA GLU A 101 -13.21 -12.02 -2.24
C GLU A 101 -13.14 -12.64 -0.83
N PHE A 102 -12.03 -12.41 -0.13
CA PHE A 102 -11.84 -12.94 1.23
C PHE A 102 -12.68 -12.21 2.28
N CYS A 103 -12.89 -10.91 2.12
CA CYS A 103 -13.73 -10.12 3.04
C CYS A 103 -15.22 -10.41 2.82
N GLU A 104 -15.68 -10.53 1.57
CA GLU A 104 -17.06 -10.86 1.23
C GLU A 104 -17.46 -12.25 1.68
N ASN A 105 -16.56 -13.24 1.55
CA ASN A 105 -16.77 -14.59 2.06
C ASN A 105 -16.74 -14.68 3.59
N GLY A 106 -16.34 -13.61 4.26
CA GLY A 106 -16.26 -13.55 5.71
C GLY A 106 -15.05 -14.26 6.31
N ASP A 107 -14.05 -14.60 5.52
CA ASP A 107 -12.81 -15.27 5.98
C ASP A 107 -11.82 -14.29 6.62
N MET A 108 -11.86 -13.02 6.20
CA MET A 108 -10.98 -11.95 6.68
C MET A 108 -11.75 -10.66 6.94
N GLU A 109 -11.14 -9.75 7.69
CA GLU A 109 -11.59 -8.37 7.89
C GLU A 109 -10.40 -7.42 7.71
N MET A 110 -10.63 -6.31 7.00
CA MET A 110 -9.61 -5.27 6.89
C MET A 110 -9.23 -4.77 8.28
N ASN A 111 -7.93 -4.69 8.54
CA ASN A 111 -7.39 -4.21 9.80
C ASN A 111 -6.72 -2.85 9.65
N THR A 112 -5.82 -2.72 8.68
CA THR A 112 -5.13 -1.45 8.44
C THR A 112 -4.61 -1.39 7.00
N ALA A 113 -4.45 -0.17 6.50
CA ALA A 113 -3.85 0.09 5.20
C ALA A 113 -3.12 1.42 5.23
N GLY A 114 -2.13 1.58 4.34
CA GLY A 114 -1.40 2.84 4.26
C GLY A 114 -0.34 2.87 3.17
N SER A 115 0.42 3.96 3.14
CA SER A 115 1.58 4.11 2.26
C SER A 115 2.83 4.52 3.02
N LEU A 116 3.98 4.12 2.47
CA LEU A 116 5.30 4.37 3.01
C LEU A 116 6.17 5.05 1.95
N LYS A 117 7.22 5.76 2.42
CA LYS A 117 8.29 6.31 1.58
C LYS A 117 7.74 7.21 0.45
N ASP A 118 6.94 8.17 0.83
CA ASP A 118 6.35 9.12 -0.13
C ASP A 118 5.63 8.41 -1.28
N ASN A 119 4.68 7.52 -0.93
CA ASN A 119 3.84 6.75 -1.86
C ASN A 119 4.56 5.64 -2.67
N GLN A 120 5.82 5.37 -2.37
CA GLN A 120 6.55 4.32 -3.09
C GLN A 120 6.13 2.90 -2.72
N ILE A 121 5.48 2.70 -1.57
CA ILE A 121 4.98 1.39 -1.15
C ILE A 121 3.57 1.58 -0.57
N VAL A 122 2.59 0.94 -1.19
CA VAL A 122 1.23 0.83 -0.65
C VAL A 122 1.07 -0.55 -0.04
N TRP A 123 0.40 -0.63 1.10
CA TRP A 123 0.17 -1.89 1.79
C TRP A 123 -1.25 -1.98 2.37
N GLY A 124 -1.74 -3.20 2.49
CA GLY A 124 -2.98 -3.54 3.16
C GLY A 124 -2.79 -4.76 4.06
N LEU A 125 -3.40 -4.74 5.24
CA LEU A 125 -3.39 -5.81 6.23
C LEU A 125 -4.82 -6.20 6.55
N ALA A 126 -5.13 -7.49 6.42
CA ALA A 126 -6.40 -8.06 6.87
C ALA A 126 -6.17 -9.09 7.97
N LYS A 127 -7.06 -9.09 8.96
CA LYS A 127 -7.08 -10.10 10.03
C LYS A 127 -7.86 -11.30 9.55
N VAL A 128 -7.28 -12.50 9.68
CA VAL A 128 -7.97 -13.77 9.41
C VAL A 128 -8.91 -14.08 10.57
N LYS A 129 -10.18 -14.35 10.29
CA LYS A 129 -11.19 -14.60 11.34
C LYS A 129 -10.99 -15.93 12.09
N LYS A 130 -10.26 -16.87 11.50
CA LYS A 130 -9.91 -18.12 12.18
C LYS A 130 -8.65 -17.91 13.02
N SER A 131 -8.83 -17.80 14.32
CA SER A 131 -7.72 -17.86 15.27
C SER A 131 -7.31 -19.31 15.54
N PHE A 132 -6.02 -19.50 15.84
CA PHE A 132 -5.48 -20.78 16.27
C PHE A 132 -5.27 -20.74 17.77
N SER A 133 -5.65 -21.82 18.47
CA SER A 133 -5.28 -21.95 19.87
C SER A 133 -4.10 -22.92 20.01
N LEU A 134 -3.11 -22.50 20.79
CA LEU A 134 -1.96 -23.30 21.16
C LEU A 134 -2.07 -23.71 22.63
N LYS A 135 -2.08 -25.03 22.89
CA LYS A 135 -2.01 -25.53 24.26
C LYS A 135 -0.57 -25.41 24.77
N THR A 136 -0.37 -24.56 25.77
CA THR A 136 0.90 -24.40 26.46
C THR A 136 0.83 -24.97 27.89
N PRO A 137 1.96 -25.26 28.56
CA PRO A 137 1.96 -25.68 29.96
C PRO A 137 1.33 -24.66 30.92
N GLN A 138 1.19 -23.39 30.50
CA GLN A 138 0.60 -22.30 31.28
C GLN A 138 -0.86 -22.00 30.93
N GLY A 139 -1.44 -22.69 29.94
CA GLY A 139 -2.81 -22.49 29.49
C GLY A 139 -2.97 -22.54 27.96
N GLU A 140 -4.09 -22.04 27.48
CA GLU A 140 -4.41 -21.91 26.07
C GLU A 140 -4.02 -20.50 25.60
N ASP A 141 -3.20 -20.42 24.56
CA ASP A 141 -2.79 -19.16 23.93
C ASP A 141 -3.49 -19.02 22.58
N ILE A 142 -4.12 -17.87 22.32
CA ILE A 142 -4.83 -17.58 21.08
C ILE A 142 -3.90 -16.80 20.17
N VAL A 143 -3.66 -17.34 18.95
CA VAL A 143 -2.83 -16.71 17.92
C VAL A 143 -3.72 -16.17 16.81
N ASP A 144 -3.69 -14.86 16.63
CA ASP A 144 -4.32 -14.20 15.51
C ASP A 144 -3.39 -14.22 14.28
N SER A 145 -3.94 -14.55 13.12
CA SER A 145 -3.21 -14.55 11.86
C SER A 145 -3.60 -13.33 11.01
N TYR A 146 -2.64 -12.80 10.29
CA TYR A 146 -2.84 -11.66 9.40
C TYR A 146 -2.34 -11.97 7.99
N PHE A 147 -3.03 -11.39 7.03
CA PHE A 147 -2.65 -11.40 5.62
C PHE A 147 -2.19 -10.00 5.25
N LEU A 148 -0.92 -9.88 4.88
CA LEU A 148 -0.30 -8.63 4.43
C LEU A 148 -0.10 -8.68 2.92
N PHE A 149 -0.58 -7.66 2.22
CA PHE A 149 -0.24 -7.38 0.85
C PHE A 149 0.63 -6.11 0.79
N SER A 150 1.67 -6.14 -0.04
CA SER A 150 2.55 -5.00 -0.28
C SER A 150 2.68 -4.76 -1.78
N ASN A 151 2.36 -3.55 -2.23
CA ASN A 151 2.42 -3.10 -3.63
C ASN A 151 3.47 -2.00 -3.78
N PRO A 152 4.73 -2.34 -4.10
CA PRO A 152 5.78 -1.37 -4.31
C PRO A 152 5.72 -0.76 -5.72
N HIS A 153 5.75 0.57 -5.78
CA HIS A 153 5.92 1.36 -7.01
C HIS A 153 7.40 1.74 -7.21
N GLN A 154 8.29 0.76 -7.05
CA GLN A 154 9.74 0.93 -7.08
C GLN A 154 10.41 -0.05 -8.03
N PHE A 155 11.53 0.38 -8.63
CA PHE A 155 12.38 -0.52 -9.41
C PHE A 155 12.92 -1.68 -8.56
N GLY A 156 12.94 -2.87 -9.15
CA GLY A 156 13.53 -4.07 -8.54
C GLY A 156 12.71 -4.68 -7.41
N ARG A 157 11.47 -4.23 -7.19
CA ARG A 157 10.54 -4.81 -6.25
C ARG A 157 9.28 -5.31 -6.96
N ALA A 158 8.78 -6.45 -6.53
CA ALA A 158 7.50 -7.01 -6.93
C ALA A 158 6.48 -6.85 -5.80
N ALA A 159 5.20 -6.84 -6.15
CA ALA A 159 4.14 -7.01 -5.16
C ALA A 159 4.34 -8.34 -4.43
N ASP A 160 4.14 -8.34 -3.12
CA ASP A 160 4.28 -9.52 -2.29
C ASP A 160 3.09 -9.72 -1.35
N VAL A 161 2.89 -10.97 -0.96
CA VAL A 161 1.86 -11.40 -0.04
C VAL A 161 2.53 -12.22 1.06
N ARG A 162 2.14 -11.95 2.32
CA ARG A 162 2.67 -12.64 3.52
C ARG A 162 1.55 -13.03 4.47
N PHE A 163 1.74 -14.19 5.11
CA PHE A 163 0.92 -14.68 6.22
C PHE A 163 1.72 -14.67 7.51
#